data_5dd89d12cd04c648257661dfc808910d
#
_entry.id   5dd89d12cd04c648257661dfc808910d
#
_cell.length_a   1.000
_cell.length_b   1.000
_cell.length_c   1.000
_cell.angle_alpha   90.00
_cell.angle_beta   90.00
_cell.angle_gamma   90.00
#
_symmetry.space_group_name_H-M   'P 1'
#
loop_
_entity.id
_entity.type
_entity.pdbx_description
1 polymer ?
#
loop_
_entity_poly.entity_id
_entity_poly.type
_entity_poly.pdbx_seq_one_letter_code
_entity_poly.pdbx_strand_id
1 'polypeptide(L)'
;MSLAYLGLDIGGANIKAYDSKGRAESVTFALYREPDRLADEIRSLAARMTSPDSVLITMTAELCDCFSTRRQGVLKIVSDLESIYNPGILRIWGVDGAFHSTTTIKANPALAEASNWKALGDCLANDYFQHKSGLVIDIGSTTTDILAVSHGKILSDSRTDLDRLQSGELAYIGVNRTALCAVTDSVKYRSTHTPVMRELFATTGDIYLTSGDIPEDSDELSTANGRPATRVEARHRLARLIGLDYEHFTEQDAASMASQIDKKVVKIIEKSLQKVMQRLPDQRVEQVVVSGSGSFLGQRIARKLVPETSILNLETAWGPDQASAACAVALVKLAERTLNS
;
A
#
# COMPACT_ATOMS: atom_id res chain seq x y z
N MET A 1 33.51 8.74 2.27
CA MET A 1 32.65 7.60 2.66
C MET A 1 31.24 7.96 2.23
N SER A 2 30.48 7.04 1.60
CA SER A 2 29.08 7.28 1.31
C SER A 2 28.30 7.37 2.62
N LEU A 3 27.34 8.30 2.71
CA LEU A 3 26.45 8.42 3.86
C LEU A 3 25.63 7.14 4.05
N ALA A 4 25.45 6.73 5.30
CA ALA A 4 24.59 5.60 5.64
C ALA A 4 23.15 6.10 5.85
N TYR A 5 22.20 5.61 5.06
CA TYR A 5 20.79 5.97 5.14
C TYR A 5 19.95 4.85 5.74
N LEU A 6 18.92 5.22 6.50
CA LEU A 6 17.85 4.34 6.95
C LEU A 6 16.52 4.94 6.49
N GLY A 7 15.83 4.29 5.57
CA GLY A 7 14.46 4.60 5.17
C GLY A 7 13.45 3.92 6.08
N LEU A 8 12.44 4.66 6.54
CA LEU A 8 11.32 4.19 7.35
C LEU A 8 10.00 4.56 6.68
N ASP A 9 9.16 3.55 6.45
CA ASP A 9 7.75 3.72 6.06
C ASP A 9 6.87 3.32 7.25
N ILE A 10 6.26 4.33 7.89
CA ILE A 10 5.48 4.16 9.12
C ILE A 10 4.00 4.09 8.77
N GLY A 11 3.49 2.87 8.61
CA GLY A 11 2.08 2.61 8.35
C GLY A 11 1.28 2.30 9.61
N GLY A 12 -0.05 2.32 9.50
CA GLY A 12 -0.95 2.04 10.62
C GLY A 12 -0.99 0.58 11.07
N ALA A 13 -0.52 -0.36 10.24
CA ALA A 13 -0.53 -1.80 10.50
C ALA A 13 0.85 -2.45 10.41
N ASN A 14 1.82 -1.78 9.80
CA ASN A 14 3.18 -2.27 9.61
C ASN A 14 4.16 -1.10 9.62
N ILE A 15 5.36 -1.36 10.14
CA ILE A 15 6.52 -0.47 9.99
C ILE A 15 7.52 -1.19 9.11
N LYS A 16 8.01 -0.52 8.06
CA LYS A 16 8.96 -1.07 7.12
C LYS A 16 10.23 -0.25 7.12
N ALA A 17 11.37 -0.92 7.06
CA ALA A 17 12.67 -0.28 7.06
C ALA A 17 13.54 -0.82 5.92
N TYR A 18 14.41 0.05 5.40
CA TYR A 18 15.44 -0.32 4.43
C TYR A 18 16.70 0.51 4.68
N ASP A 19 17.86 -0.13 4.70
CA ASP A 19 19.14 0.55 4.84
C ASP A 19 19.94 0.58 3.54
N SER A 20 20.89 1.51 3.45
CA SER A 20 21.76 1.68 2.28
C SER A 20 22.75 0.51 2.04
N LYS A 21 22.76 -0.52 2.90
CA LYS A 21 23.46 -1.79 2.69
C LYS A 21 22.60 -2.86 2.04
N GLY A 22 21.34 -2.55 1.75
CA GLY A 22 20.43 -3.45 1.04
C GLY A 22 19.57 -4.33 1.93
N ARG A 23 19.59 -4.14 3.27
CA ARG A 23 18.74 -4.89 4.20
C ARG A 23 17.36 -4.26 4.25
N ALA A 24 16.33 -5.07 4.06
CA ALA A 24 14.92 -4.71 4.24
C ALA A 24 14.33 -5.49 5.41
N GLU A 25 13.54 -4.83 6.23
CA GLU A 25 12.83 -5.41 7.38
C GLU A 25 11.39 -4.88 7.42
N SER A 26 10.47 -5.72 7.88
CA SER A 26 9.08 -5.33 8.11
C SER A 26 8.59 -5.90 9.43
N VAL A 27 7.87 -5.09 10.19
CA VAL A 27 7.27 -5.51 11.47
C VAL A 27 5.78 -5.21 11.41
N THR A 28 4.96 -6.21 11.72
CA THR A 28 3.53 -6.02 11.95
C THR A 28 3.35 -5.29 13.27
N PHE A 29 2.77 -4.09 13.21
CA PHE A 29 2.52 -3.27 14.38
C PHE A 29 1.20 -2.52 14.21
N ALA A 30 0.22 -2.87 15.04
CA ALA A 30 -1.10 -2.24 15.03
C ALA A 30 -1.09 -0.91 15.80
N LEU A 31 -0.55 0.16 15.19
CA LEU A 31 -0.41 1.47 15.81
C LEU A 31 -1.73 1.98 16.38
N TYR A 32 -2.84 1.73 15.71
CA TYR A 32 -4.17 2.13 16.17
C TYR A 32 -4.59 1.50 17.51
N ARG A 33 -3.96 0.41 17.94
CA ARG A 33 -4.18 -0.25 19.24
C ARG A 33 -3.19 0.19 20.30
N GLU A 34 -1.94 0.40 19.91
CA GLU A 34 -0.81 0.63 20.83
C GLU A 34 0.04 1.84 20.41
N PRO A 35 -0.56 3.06 20.28
CA PRO A 35 0.15 4.23 19.76
C PRO A 35 1.36 4.64 20.60
N ASP A 36 1.35 4.35 21.89
CA ASP A 36 2.44 4.73 22.80
C ASP A 36 3.67 3.82 22.68
N ARG A 37 3.55 2.66 22.01
CA ARG A 37 4.67 1.74 21.77
C ARG A 37 5.42 2.02 20.46
N LEU A 38 4.99 3.00 19.66
CA LEU A 38 5.60 3.27 18.35
C LEU A 38 7.11 3.50 18.45
N ALA A 39 7.56 4.30 19.42
CA ALA A 39 8.99 4.58 19.62
C ALA A 39 9.81 3.32 19.93
N ASP A 40 9.26 2.42 20.75
CA ASP A 40 9.94 1.16 21.12
C ASP A 40 10.02 0.20 19.95
N GLU A 41 8.95 0.09 19.15
CA GLU A 41 8.94 -0.75 17.94
C GLU A 41 9.93 -0.23 16.88
N ILE A 42 9.98 1.08 16.64
CA ILE A 42 10.96 1.68 15.73
C ILE A 42 12.39 1.43 16.26
N ARG A 43 12.63 1.59 17.57
CA ARG A 43 13.95 1.35 18.18
C ARG A 43 14.38 -0.11 18.02
N SER A 44 13.46 -1.05 18.26
CA SER A 44 13.70 -2.48 18.09
C SER A 44 14.00 -2.85 16.64
N LEU A 45 13.24 -2.29 15.68
CA LEU A 45 13.46 -2.49 14.26
C LEU A 45 14.82 -1.91 13.83
N ALA A 46 15.13 -0.68 14.22
CA ALA A 46 16.37 0.02 13.88
C ALA A 46 17.63 -0.67 14.45
N ALA A 47 17.51 -1.32 15.60
CA ALA A 47 18.63 -2.07 16.20
C ALA A 47 19.12 -3.25 15.33
N ARG A 48 18.29 -3.72 14.39
CA ARG A 48 18.63 -4.76 13.43
C ARG A 48 19.22 -4.21 12.13
N MET A 49 19.17 -2.88 11.95
CA MET A 49 19.61 -2.17 10.75
C MET A 49 21.00 -1.54 10.94
N THR A 50 21.59 -1.06 9.88
CA THR A 50 22.86 -0.31 9.97
C THR A 50 22.63 1.03 10.65
N SER A 51 23.57 1.43 11.55
CA SER A 51 23.53 2.77 12.17
C SER A 51 23.58 3.87 11.11
N PRO A 52 22.55 4.74 11.01
CA PRO A 52 22.44 5.71 9.95
C PRO A 52 23.13 7.05 10.26
N ASP A 53 23.66 7.71 9.24
CA ASP A 53 24.01 9.13 9.26
C ASP A 53 22.76 10.01 9.01
N SER A 54 21.74 9.47 8.36
CA SER A 54 20.45 10.14 8.16
C SER A 54 19.30 9.15 8.14
N VAL A 55 18.21 9.48 8.82
CA VAL A 55 16.95 8.70 8.86
C VAL A 55 15.92 9.39 7.99
N LEU A 56 15.40 8.66 7.02
CA LEU A 56 14.50 9.13 5.98
C LEU A 56 13.11 8.56 6.26
N ILE A 57 12.08 9.39 6.35
CA ILE A 57 10.77 8.98 6.84
C ILE A 57 9.67 9.31 5.84
N THR A 58 8.76 8.39 5.66
CA THR A 58 7.41 8.61 5.14
C THR A 58 6.40 7.97 6.06
N MET A 59 5.14 8.40 6.01
CA MET A 59 4.10 7.89 6.90
C MET A 59 2.73 7.87 6.23
N THR A 60 1.89 6.95 6.74
CA THR A 60 0.44 6.88 6.52
C THR A 60 -0.29 6.56 7.83
N ALA A 61 0.48 6.41 8.90
CA ALA A 61 -0.01 6.04 10.23
C ALA A 61 -0.77 7.18 10.94
N GLU A 62 -0.55 8.42 10.50
CA GLU A 62 -1.24 9.61 11.04
C GLU A 62 -2.76 9.58 10.82
N LEU A 63 -3.23 8.74 9.89
CA LEU A 63 -4.67 8.54 9.61
C LEU A 63 -5.35 7.57 10.59
N CYS A 64 -4.60 6.91 11.48
CA CYS A 64 -5.17 5.95 12.43
C CYS A 64 -6.16 6.62 13.39
N ASP A 65 -7.25 5.91 13.69
CA ASP A 65 -8.35 6.40 14.55
C ASP A 65 -7.94 6.68 16.00
N CYS A 66 -6.75 6.23 16.43
CA CYS A 66 -6.18 6.60 17.73
C CYS A 66 -5.82 8.10 17.83
N PHE A 67 -5.75 8.81 16.72
CA PHE A 67 -5.51 10.25 16.66
C PHE A 67 -6.79 11.01 16.32
N SER A 68 -7.07 12.08 17.05
CA SER A 68 -8.23 12.93 16.79
C SER A 68 -8.14 13.70 15.48
N THR A 69 -6.93 13.95 14.98
CA THR A 69 -6.66 14.61 13.70
C THR A 69 -5.38 14.08 13.09
N ARG A 70 -5.23 14.13 11.76
CA ARG A 70 -3.97 13.81 11.05
C ARG A 70 -2.80 14.64 11.58
N ARG A 71 -3.03 15.94 11.80
CA ARG A 71 -2.04 16.85 12.41
C ARG A 71 -1.50 16.29 13.73
N GLN A 72 -2.38 15.80 14.61
CA GLN A 72 -1.97 15.18 15.87
C GLN A 72 -1.13 13.92 15.63
N GLY A 73 -1.55 13.06 14.69
CA GLY A 73 -0.81 11.87 14.30
C GLY A 73 0.59 12.18 13.79
N VAL A 74 0.73 13.12 12.85
CA VAL A 74 2.05 13.56 12.36
C VAL A 74 2.94 14.06 13.50
N LEU A 75 2.42 14.94 14.37
CA LEU A 75 3.18 15.51 15.47
C LEU A 75 3.61 14.44 16.49
N LYS A 76 2.76 13.44 16.78
CA LYS A 76 3.10 12.32 17.66
C LYS A 76 4.21 11.47 17.07
N ILE A 77 4.08 11.07 15.78
CA ILE A 77 5.09 10.27 15.07
C ILE A 77 6.43 11.01 15.05
N VAL A 78 6.43 12.31 14.73
CA VAL A 78 7.65 13.13 14.75
C VAL A 78 8.27 13.19 16.15
N SER A 79 7.45 13.37 17.19
CA SER A 79 7.92 13.40 18.58
C SER A 79 8.55 12.06 19.00
N ASP A 80 7.95 10.94 18.60
CA ASP A 80 8.49 9.61 18.87
C ASP A 80 9.84 9.40 18.18
N LEU A 81 9.97 9.82 16.91
CA LEU A 81 11.24 9.76 16.17
C LEU A 81 12.33 10.63 16.82
N GLU A 82 11.99 11.83 17.30
CA GLU A 82 12.94 12.71 18.02
C GLU A 82 13.33 12.15 19.40
N SER A 83 12.55 11.26 20.01
CA SER A 83 12.92 10.54 21.23
C SER A 83 13.97 9.44 21.00
N ILE A 84 14.13 9.00 19.72
CA ILE A 84 15.04 7.93 19.33
C ILE A 84 16.31 8.50 18.67
N TYR A 85 16.14 9.51 17.82
CA TYR A 85 17.21 10.06 16.98
C TYR A 85 17.42 11.56 17.22
N ASN A 86 18.64 12.02 17.00
CA ASN A 86 18.91 13.46 16.94
C ASN A 86 18.07 14.10 15.82
N PRO A 87 17.30 15.16 16.08
CA PRO A 87 16.51 15.84 15.04
C PRO A 87 17.31 16.28 13.82
N GLY A 88 18.61 16.54 13.97
CA GLY A 88 19.50 16.96 12.90
C GLY A 88 19.68 15.91 11.80
N ILE A 89 19.48 14.61 12.08
CA ILE A 89 19.60 13.54 11.08
C ILE A 89 18.25 13.08 10.54
N LEU A 90 17.12 13.58 11.05
CA LEU A 90 15.78 13.22 10.58
C LEU A 90 15.41 14.01 9.32
N ARG A 91 14.93 13.30 8.30
CA ARG A 91 14.44 13.87 7.04
C ARG A 91 13.10 13.21 6.71
N ILE A 92 12.05 14.00 6.58
CA ILE A 92 10.70 13.53 6.32
C ILE A 92 10.32 13.91 4.90
N TRP A 93 9.90 12.93 4.11
CA TRP A 93 9.46 13.15 2.74
C TRP A 93 8.09 13.82 2.72
N GLY A 94 7.99 14.88 1.96
CA GLY A 94 6.75 15.64 1.80
C GLY A 94 5.97 15.27 0.54
N VAL A 95 4.67 15.55 0.56
CA VAL A 95 3.80 15.44 -0.63
C VAL A 95 4.17 16.42 -1.74
N ASP A 96 5.04 17.38 -1.47
CA ASP A 96 5.64 18.30 -2.43
C ASP A 96 6.88 17.72 -3.14
N GLY A 97 7.31 16.52 -2.78
CA GLY A 97 8.44 15.83 -3.39
C GLY A 97 9.81 16.29 -2.88
N ALA A 98 9.91 16.73 -1.63
CA ALA A 98 11.16 17.15 -1.00
C ALA A 98 11.34 16.57 0.41
N PHE A 99 12.58 16.45 0.86
CA PHE A 99 12.91 16.13 2.25
C PHE A 99 12.85 17.38 3.14
N HIS A 100 12.17 17.26 4.26
CA HIS A 100 11.98 18.34 5.24
C HIS A 100 12.57 17.98 6.60
N SER A 101 13.01 19.00 7.34
CA SER A 101 13.38 18.86 8.76
C SER A 101 12.14 18.64 9.63
N THR A 102 12.32 18.09 10.83
CA THR A 102 11.24 17.97 11.82
C THR A 102 10.65 19.32 12.20
N THR A 103 11.47 20.37 12.24
CA THR A 103 11.00 21.75 12.49
C THR A 103 10.04 22.23 11.42
N THR A 104 10.34 21.99 10.14
CA THR A 104 9.45 22.34 9.01
C THR A 104 8.14 21.58 9.09
N ILE A 105 8.19 20.27 9.36
CA ILE A 105 6.98 19.43 9.47
C ILE A 105 6.13 19.84 10.69
N LYS A 106 6.74 20.16 11.81
CA LYS A 106 5.99 20.66 12.98
C LYS A 106 5.26 21.98 12.70
N ALA A 107 5.85 22.85 11.89
CA ALA A 107 5.21 24.08 11.43
C ALA A 107 4.08 23.83 10.41
N ASN A 108 4.28 22.85 9.50
CA ASN A 108 3.30 22.48 8.49
C ASN A 108 3.14 20.94 8.36
N PRO A 109 2.41 20.29 9.28
CA PRO A 109 2.24 18.83 9.30
C PRO A 109 1.61 18.24 8.04
N ALA A 110 0.79 19.00 7.32
CA ALA A 110 0.14 18.56 6.08
C ALA A 110 1.15 18.14 4.99
N LEU A 111 2.40 18.60 5.05
CA LEU A 111 3.45 18.15 4.13
C LEU A 111 3.77 16.65 4.26
N ALA A 112 3.63 16.07 5.46
CA ALA A 112 3.99 14.67 5.72
C ALA A 112 2.80 13.72 5.64
N GLU A 113 1.57 14.22 5.52
CA GLU A 113 0.36 13.39 5.52
C GLU A 113 0.32 12.47 4.29
N ALA A 114 0.23 11.16 4.53
CA ALA A 114 0.12 10.11 3.51
C ALA A 114 1.13 10.27 2.36
N SER A 115 2.41 10.55 2.67
CA SER A 115 3.43 10.88 1.66
C SER A 115 4.11 9.67 1.00
N ASN A 116 3.77 8.44 1.38
CA ASN A 116 4.41 7.20 0.90
C ASN A 116 4.25 6.99 -0.62
N TRP A 117 3.06 7.23 -1.17
CA TRP A 117 2.79 7.12 -2.60
C TRP A 117 3.67 8.08 -3.43
N LYS A 118 3.92 9.28 -2.86
CA LYS A 118 4.75 10.30 -3.51
C LYS A 118 6.21 9.86 -3.53
N ALA A 119 6.73 9.32 -2.42
CA ALA A 119 8.08 8.78 -2.33
C ALA A 119 8.29 7.64 -3.35
N LEU A 120 7.40 6.65 -3.35
CA LEU A 120 7.48 5.53 -4.29
C LEU A 120 7.34 6.01 -5.74
N GLY A 121 6.35 6.83 -6.01
CA GLY A 121 6.08 7.34 -7.35
C GLY A 121 7.23 8.17 -7.91
N ASP A 122 7.82 9.09 -7.12
CA ASP A 122 8.96 9.90 -7.56
C ASP A 122 10.21 9.04 -7.82
N CYS A 123 10.46 8.04 -6.96
CA CYS A 123 11.54 7.09 -7.17
C CYS A 123 11.35 6.31 -8.48
N LEU A 124 10.17 5.71 -8.69
CA LEU A 124 9.89 4.92 -9.89
C LEU A 124 9.84 5.79 -11.16
N ALA A 125 9.36 7.03 -11.06
CA ALA A 125 9.40 7.99 -12.17
C ALA A 125 10.83 8.22 -12.64
N ASN A 126 11.74 8.43 -11.70
CA ASN A 126 13.16 8.62 -12.00
C ASN A 126 13.83 7.33 -12.51
N ASP A 127 13.50 6.16 -11.97
CA ASP A 127 14.19 4.91 -12.34
C ASP A 127 13.73 4.37 -13.70
N TYR A 128 12.44 4.48 -14.01
CA TYR A 128 11.84 3.70 -15.10
C TYR A 128 11.16 4.55 -16.18
N PHE A 129 10.93 5.86 -15.94
CA PHE A 129 10.14 6.70 -16.85
C PHE A 129 10.88 7.96 -17.36
N GLN A 130 12.21 8.00 -17.33
CA GLN A 130 13.00 9.18 -17.78
C GLN A 130 12.64 9.60 -19.22
N HIS A 131 12.39 8.63 -20.11
CA HIS A 131 12.13 8.86 -21.54
C HIS A 131 10.81 8.22 -21.99
N LYS A 132 9.93 7.88 -21.06
CA LYS A 132 8.68 7.15 -21.31
C LYS A 132 7.53 7.77 -20.55
N SER A 133 6.32 7.49 -21.04
CA SER A 133 5.08 7.76 -20.33
C SER A 133 4.41 6.46 -19.94
N GLY A 134 3.72 6.44 -18.80
CA GLY A 134 3.04 5.22 -18.39
C GLY A 134 2.43 5.31 -17.00
N LEU A 135 2.25 4.15 -16.38
CA LEU A 135 1.52 4.01 -15.13
C LEU A 135 2.35 3.31 -14.06
N VAL A 136 2.25 3.78 -12.83
CA VAL A 136 2.60 3.04 -11.62
C VAL A 136 1.30 2.57 -10.99
N ILE A 137 1.21 1.28 -10.64
CA ILE A 137 0.06 0.66 -9.98
C ILE A 137 0.59 -0.05 -8.75
N ASP A 138 0.39 0.54 -7.57
CA ASP A 138 0.76 -0.06 -6.29
C ASP A 138 -0.49 -0.56 -5.58
N ILE A 139 -0.66 -1.87 -5.50
CA ILE A 139 -1.80 -2.50 -4.82
C ILE A 139 -1.32 -3.10 -3.50
N GLY A 140 -1.68 -2.43 -2.42
CA GLY A 140 -1.40 -2.88 -1.06
C GLY A 140 -2.51 -3.75 -0.47
N SER A 141 -2.39 -4.03 0.82
CA SER A 141 -3.41 -4.78 1.56
C SER A 141 -4.74 -4.00 1.70
N THR A 142 -4.70 -2.68 1.71
CA THR A 142 -5.86 -1.80 2.01
C THR A 142 -6.23 -0.90 0.85
N THR A 143 -5.24 -0.39 0.10
CA THR A 143 -5.41 0.65 -0.91
C THR A 143 -4.74 0.27 -2.22
N THR A 144 -5.15 0.94 -3.29
CA THR A 144 -4.52 0.91 -4.60
C THR A 144 -4.16 2.33 -4.99
N ASP A 145 -2.86 2.57 -5.18
CA ASP A 145 -2.30 3.82 -5.67
C ASP A 145 -2.04 3.71 -7.18
N ILE A 146 -2.53 4.67 -7.95
CA ILE A 146 -2.42 4.68 -9.40
C ILE A 146 -1.86 6.03 -9.83
N LEU A 147 -0.70 6.04 -10.47
CA LEU A 147 -0.03 7.26 -10.87
C LEU A 147 0.24 7.26 -12.38
N ALA A 148 -0.15 8.35 -13.04
CA ALA A 148 0.33 8.65 -14.38
C ALA A 148 1.72 9.30 -14.27
N VAL A 149 2.67 8.78 -15.03
CA VAL A 149 4.08 9.23 -15.01
C VAL A 149 4.53 9.53 -16.43
N SER A 150 5.26 10.61 -16.61
CA SER A 150 5.86 10.96 -17.92
C SER A 150 7.16 11.70 -17.71
N HIS A 151 8.20 11.31 -18.46
CA HIS A 151 9.50 11.97 -18.50
C HIS A 151 10.09 12.26 -17.09
N GLY A 152 10.08 11.21 -16.26
CA GLY A 152 10.62 11.27 -14.90
C GLY A 152 9.77 12.00 -13.86
N LYS A 153 8.52 12.35 -14.18
CA LYS A 153 7.62 13.10 -13.28
C LYS A 153 6.26 12.46 -13.14
N ILE A 154 5.72 12.51 -11.94
CA ILE A 154 4.30 12.17 -11.69
C ILE A 154 3.43 13.29 -12.25
N LEU A 155 2.42 12.93 -13.03
CA LEU A 155 1.42 13.85 -13.59
C LEU A 155 0.24 14.00 -12.61
N SER A 156 0.49 14.62 -11.47
CA SER A 156 -0.51 14.83 -10.44
C SER A 156 -0.33 16.17 -9.75
N ASP A 157 -1.46 16.85 -9.50
CA ASP A 157 -1.54 18.02 -8.64
C ASP A 157 -2.14 17.69 -7.26
N SER A 158 -2.53 16.44 -7.05
CA SER A 158 -3.13 15.95 -5.80
C SER A 158 -2.14 15.99 -4.65
N ARG A 159 -2.57 16.51 -3.51
CA ARG A 159 -1.76 16.60 -2.29
C ARG A 159 -2.37 15.88 -1.09
N THR A 160 -3.67 15.58 -1.16
CA THR A 160 -4.42 14.93 -0.09
C THR A 160 -5.06 13.64 -0.59
N ASP A 161 -5.44 12.75 0.33
CA ASP A 161 -6.22 11.56 -0.04
C ASP A 161 -7.56 11.92 -0.67
N LEU A 162 -8.18 13.03 -0.24
CA LEU A 162 -9.42 13.50 -0.85
C LEU A 162 -9.22 13.84 -2.33
N ASP A 163 -8.17 14.62 -2.66
CA ASP A 163 -7.84 14.94 -4.05
C ASP A 163 -7.61 13.66 -4.86
N ARG A 164 -6.86 12.71 -4.28
CA ARG A 164 -6.51 11.45 -4.92
C ARG A 164 -7.71 10.51 -5.12
N LEU A 165 -8.62 10.44 -4.15
CA LEU A 165 -9.90 9.73 -4.29
C LEU A 165 -10.75 10.35 -5.42
N GLN A 166 -10.83 11.67 -5.47
CA GLN A 166 -11.58 12.40 -6.50
C GLN A 166 -10.95 12.26 -7.88
N SER A 167 -9.63 12.24 -7.97
CA SER A 167 -8.88 12.12 -9.23
C SER A 167 -8.77 10.67 -9.73
N GLY A 168 -9.03 9.67 -8.88
CA GLY A 168 -8.85 8.26 -9.17
C GLY A 168 -7.43 7.75 -8.91
N GLU A 169 -6.52 8.58 -8.40
CA GLU A 169 -5.15 8.19 -8.06
C GLU A 169 -5.08 7.31 -6.81
N LEU A 170 -6.10 7.36 -5.98
CA LEU A 170 -6.32 6.47 -4.84
C LEU A 170 -7.66 5.76 -5.01
N ALA A 171 -7.63 4.43 -5.12
CA ALA A 171 -8.81 3.60 -4.90
C ALA A 171 -8.68 2.94 -3.51
N TYR A 172 -9.64 3.18 -2.62
CA TYR A 172 -9.57 2.64 -1.25
C TYR A 172 -10.03 1.19 -1.24
N ILE A 173 -9.30 0.37 -1.99
CA ILE A 173 -9.51 -1.07 -2.13
C ILE A 173 -8.14 -1.75 -2.30
N GLY A 174 -7.91 -2.82 -1.54
CA GLY A 174 -6.69 -3.60 -1.58
C GLY A 174 -6.98 -5.10 -1.56
N VAL A 175 -5.92 -5.91 -1.57
CA VAL A 175 -6.05 -7.36 -1.72
C VAL A 175 -6.33 -8.11 -0.43
N ASN A 176 -6.34 -7.46 0.74
CA ASN A 176 -6.50 -8.18 2.01
C ASN A 176 -7.63 -7.63 2.90
N ARG A 177 -7.70 -6.31 3.13
CA ARG A 177 -8.47 -5.73 4.23
C ARG A 177 -9.83 -5.13 3.84
N THR A 178 -10.17 -5.06 2.57
CA THR A 178 -11.44 -4.47 2.14
C THR A 178 -12.61 -5.38 2.44
N ALA A 179 -13.58 -4.89 3.22
CA ALA A 179 -14.80 -5.64 3.54
C ALA A 179 -15.61 -5.96 2.28
N LEU A 180 -16.01 -7.21 2.07
CA LEU A 180 -16.71 -7.61 0.84
C LEU A 180 -18.11 -7.00 0.73
N CYS A 181 -18.77 -6.69 1.85
CA CYS A 181 -20.06 -5.98 1.86
C CYS A 181 -19.96 -4.52 1.37
N ALA A 182 -18.74 -3.95 1.32
CA ALA A 182 -18.48 -2.64 0.70
C ALA A 182 -18.19 -2.76 -0.82
N VAL A 183 -17.84 -3.95 -1.31
CA VAL A 183 -17.53 -4.21 -2.71
C VAL A 183 -18.79 -4.62 -3.50
N THR A 184 -19.68 -5.32 -2.86
CA THR A 184 -20.88 -5.89 -3.53
C THR A 184 -22.12 -5.90 -2.63
N ASP A 185 -23.27 -5.60 -3.23
CA ASP A 185 -24.58 -5.73 -2.57
C ASP A 185 -25.18 -7.15 -2.69
N SER A 186 -24.72 -7.94 -3.66
CA SER A 186 -25.26 -9.28 -3.92
C SER A 186 -24.28 -10.16 -4.67
N VAL A 187 -24.47 -11.48 -4.53
CA VAL A 187 -23.79 -12.54 -5.28
C VAL A 187 -24.81 -13.51 -5.85
N LYS A 188 -24.43 -14.24 -6.89
CA LYS A 188 -25.25 -15.36 -7.39
C LYS A 188 -24.83 -16.65 -6.68
N TYR A 189 -25.69 -17.15 -5.81
CA TYR A 189 -25.52 -18.43 -5.11
C TYR A 189 -26.46 -19.47 -5.69
N ARG A 190 -25.92 -20.57 -6.22
CA ARG A 190 -26.68 -21.68 -6.87
C ARG A 190 -27.80 -21.18 -7.77
N SER A 191 -27.49 -20.27 -8.69
CA SER A 191 -28.41 -19.65 -9.65
C SER A 191 -29.36 -18.58 -9.11
N THR A 192 -29.41 -18.35 -7.80
CA THR A 192 -30.26 -17.33 -7.18
C THR A 192 -29.46 -16.09 -6.81
N HIS A 193 -29.97 -14.90 -7.14
CA HIS A 193 -29.43 -13.64 -6.67
C HIS A 193 -29.67 -13.52 -5.16
N THR A 194 -28.58 -13.50 -4.39
CA THR A 194 -28.59 -13.47 -2.93
C THR A 194 -27.96 -12.18 -2.45
N PRO A 195 -28.69 -11.32 -1.70
CA PRO A 195 -28.09 -10.17 -1.05
C PRO A 195 -26.99 -10.58 -0.07
N VAL A 196 -25.93 -9.79 0.04
CA VAL A 196 -24.90 -10.00 1.06
C VAL A 196 -25.29 -9.27 2.35
N MET A 197 -24.93 -9.85 3.48
CA MET A 197 -25.09 -9.21 4.78
C MET A 197 -24.13 -8.01 4.88
N ARG A 198 -24.62 -6.88 5.36
CA ARG A 198 -23.85 -5.63 5.49
C ARG A 198 -23.07 -5.58 6.81
N GLU A 199 -22.26 -6.61 7.03
CA GLU A 199 -21.42 -6.79 8.21
C GLU A 199 -20.04 -7.29 7.75
N LEU A 200 -19.00 -7.03 8.56
CA LEU A 200 -17.63 -7.48 8.29
C LEU A 200 -17.50 -8.99 8.56
N PHE A 201 -18.04 -9.83 7.69
CA PHE A 201 -17.87 -11.28 7.75
C PHE A 201 -16.66 -11.77 6.94
N ALA A 202 -16.36 -11.11 5.84
CA ALA A 202 -15.26 -11.50 4.94
C ALA A 202 -14.63 -10.28 4.27
N THR A 203 -13.37 -10.44 3.87
CA THR A 203 -12.57 -9.40 3.22
C THR A 203 -12.05 -9.85 1.87
N THR A 204 -11.40 -8.94 1.12
CA THR A 204 -10.72 -9.27 -0.14
C THR A 204 -9.66 -10.36 0.03
N GLY A 205 -9.02 -10.46 1.20
CA GLY A 205 -8.11 -11.57 1.52
C GLY A 205 -8.76 -12.93 1.36
N ASP A 206 -10.03 -13.07 1.72
CA ASP A 206 -10.74 -14.35 1.64
C ASP A 206 -10.99 -14.80 0.20
N ILE A 207 -11.26 -13.88 -0.73
CA ILE A 207 -11.41 -14.26 -2.13
C ILE A 207 -10.07 -14.65 -2.75
N TYR A 208 -8.95 -13.98 -2.40
CA TYR A 208 -7.64 -14.28 -2.93
C TYR A 208 -6.97 -15.50 -2.27
N LEU A 209 -7.26 -15.80 -1.01
CA LEU A 209 -6.96 -17.10 -0.39
C LEU A 209 -7.71 -18.23 -1.12
N THR A 210 -9.01 -18.03 -1.38
CA THR A 210 -9.85 -19.03 -2.07
C THR A 210 -9.37 -19.31 -3.49
N SER A 211 -8.96 -18.27 -4.25
CA SER A 211 -8.41 -18.44 -5.60
C SER A 211 -6.96 -18.95 -5.60
N GLY A 212 -6.23 -18.82 -4.49
CA GLY A 212 -4.82 -19.19 -4.38
C GLY A 212 -3.86 -18.12 -4.91
N ASP A 213 -4.35 -16.90 -5.14
CA ASP A 213 -3.52 -15.77 -5.54
C ASP A 213 -2.64 -15.25 -4.40
N ILE A 214 -3.04 -15.47 -3.13
CA ILE A 214 -2.22 -15.22 -1.95
C ILE A 214 -1.99 -16.54 -1.19
N PRO A 215 -0.81 -16.72 -0.56
CA PRO A 215 -0.50 -17.91 0.21
C PRO A 215 -1.35 -17.99 1.48
N GLU A 216 -1.54 -19.23 1.98
CA GLU A 216 -2.10 -19.47 3.30
C GLU A 216 -1.08 -19.16 4.38
N ASP A 217 -1.55 -18.61 5.51
CA ASP A 217 -0.74 -18.35 6.70
C ASP A 217 -1.59 -18.71 7.95
N SER A 218 -1.18 -19.77 8.65
CA SER A 218 -1.85 -20.24 9.86
C SER A 218 -1.61 -19.34 11.07
N ASP A 219 -0.59 -18.53 11.05
CA ASP A 219 -0.20 -17.64 12.14
C ASP A 219 -0.80 -16.21 11.96
N GLU A 220 -1.25 -15.88 10.75
CA GLU A 220 -1.90 -14.61 10.46
C GLU A 220 -3.37 -14.64 10.92
N LEU A 221 -3.65 -13.93 12.01
CA LEU A 221 -4.97 -13.84 12.64
C LEU A 221 -5.68 -12.50 12.44
N SER A 222 -5.08 -11.55 11.71
CA SER A 222 -5.69 -10.24 11.42
C SER A 222 -6.79 -10.34 10.34
N THR A 223 -7.64 -11.33 10.46
CA THR A 223 -8.77 -11.64 9.59
C THR A 223 -10.08 -11.14 10.20
N ALA A 224 -11.20 -11.16 9.45
CA ALA A 224 -12.47 -10.62 9.91
C ALA A 224 -13.01 -11.29 11.20
N ASN A 225 -12.67 -12.55 11.45
CA ASN A 225 -13.12 -13.30 12.63
C ASN A 225 -12.00 -13.71 13.59
N GLY A 226 -10.77 -13.24 13.38
CA GLY A 226 -9.60 -13.57 14.21
C GLY A 226 -9.11 -15.01 14.08
N ARG A 227 -9.55 -15.75 13.04
CA ARG A 227 -9.08 -17.11 12.75
C ARG A 227 -8.04 -17.08 11.64
N PRO A 228 -7.21 -18.14 11.47
CA PRO A 228 -6.14 -18.20 10.49
C PRO A 228 -6.52 -17.76 9.07
N ALA A 229 -5.54 -17.15 8.38
CA ALA A 229 -5.65 -16.80 6.98
C ALA A 229 -5.44 -18.04 6.08
N THR A 230 -6.35 -19.01 6.15
CA THR A 230 -6.36 -20.25 5.37
C THR A 230 -7.59 -20.35 4.48
N ARG A 231 -7.51 -21.20 3.44
CA ARG A 231 -8.65 -21.44 2.53
C ARG A 231 -9.88 -22.00 3.25
N VAL A 232 -9.64 -22.86 4.23
CA VAL A 232 -10.73 -23.42 5.04
C VAL A 232 -11.46 -22.32 5.80
N GLU A 233 -10.73 -21.46 6.50
CA GLU A 233 -11.32 -20.36 7.26
C GLU A 233 -11.87 -19.25 6.36
N ALA A 234 -11.27 -19.00 5.21
CA ALA A 234 -11.84 -18.10 4.18
C ALA A 234 -13.19 -18.58 3.69
N ARG A 235 -13.36 -19.90 3.44
CA ARG A 235 -14.66 -20.50 3.09
C ARG A 235 -15.70 -20.30 4.20
N HIS A 236 -15.32 -20.42 5.47
CA HIS A 236 -16.21 -20.14 6.62
C HIS A 236 -16.69 -18.69 6.59
N ARG A 237 -15.78 -17.73 6.39
CA ARG A 237 -16.08 -16.30 6.33
C ARG A 237 -16.96 -15.95 5.13
N LEU A 238 -16.67 -16.51 3.95
CA LEU A 238 -17.48 -16.32 2.74
C LEU A 238 -18.90 -16.90 2.89
N ALA A 239 -19.07 -18.07 3.53
CA ALA A 239 -20.39 -18.63 3.82
C ALA A 239 -21.24 -17.66 4.67
N ARG A 240 -20.62 -17.06 5.71
CA ARG A 240 -21.30 -16.10 6.59
C ARG A 240 -21.79 -14.86 5.87
N LEU A 241 -21.12 -14.45 4.80
CA LEU A 241 -21.51 -13.27 4.00
C LEU A 241 -22.94 -13.37 3.44
N ILE A 242 -23.46 -14.60 3.25
CA ILE A 242 -24.83 -14.88 2.79
C ILE A 242 -25.67 -15.65 3.81
N GLY A 243 -25.24 -15.68 5.06
CA GLY A 243 -25.97 -16.27 6.17
C GLY A 243 -25.95 -17.80 6.22
N LEU A 244 -24.93 -18.43 5.62
CA LEU A 244 -24.76 -19.88 5.65
C LEU A 244 -23.68 -20.31 6.62
N ASP A 245 -23.79 -21.57 7.07
CA ASP A 245 -22.69 -22.30 7.68
C ASP A 245 -21.86 -23.02 6.62
N TYR A 246 -20.55 -23.19 6.90
CA TYR A 246 -19.61 -23.82 5.96
C TYR A 246 -20.01 -25.26 5.55
N GLU A 247 -20.76 -25.97 6.38
CA GLU A 247 -21.25 -27.33 6.12
C GLU A 247 -22.16 -27.39 4.88
N HIS A 248 -22.88 -26.28 4.62
CA HIS A 248 -23.76 -26.12 3.46
C HIS A 248 -23.17 -25.32 2.33
N PHE A 249 -21.91 -24.88 2.46
CA PHE A 249 -21.19 -24.05 1.52
C PHE A 249 -19.92 -24.76 1.05
N THR A 250 -19.97 -25.31 -0.16
CA THR A 250 -18.88 -26.12 -0.72
C THR A 250 -17.69 -25.27 -1.17
N GLU A 251 -16.55 -25.90 -1.44
CA GLU A 251 -15.39 -25.22 -2.03
C GLU A 251 -15.72 -24.63 -3.40
N GLN A 252 -16.57 -25.31 -4.19
CA GLN A 252 -17.02 -24.80 -5.48
C GLN A 252 -17.93 -23.56 -5.33
N ASP A 253 -18.79 -23.51 -4.28
CA ASP A 253 -19.56 -22.32 -3.95
C ASP A 253 -18.65 -21.16 -3.58
N ALA A 254 -17.60 -21.41 -2.78
CA ALA A 254 -16.61 -20.40 -2.39
C ALA A 254 -15.83 -19.87 -3.59
N ALA A 255 -15.32 -20.75 -4.46
CA ALA A 255 -14.60 -20.36 -5.67
C ALA A 255 -15.51 -19.55 -6.64
N SER A 256 -16.78 -19.95 -6.80
CA SER A 256 -17.73 -19.20 -7.61
C SER A 256 -18.01 -17.80 -7.03
N MET A 257 -18.20 -17.69 -5.73
CA MET A 257 -18.41 -16.41 -5.05
C MET A 257 -17.18 -15.54 -5.14
N ALA A 258 -15.99 -16.06 -4.85
CA ALA A 258 -14.72 -15.36 -4.96
C ALA A 258 -14.51 -14.77 -6.36
N SER A 259 -14.73 -15.56 -7.42
CA SER A 259 -14.63 -15.11 -8.81
C SER A 259 -15.62 -13.98 -9.16
N GLN A 260 -16.84 -14.02 -8.63
CA GLN A 260 -17.83 -12.96 -8.87
C GLN A 260 -17.42 -11.64 -8.20
N ILE A 261 -16.93 -11.71 -6.96
CA ILE A 261 -16.53 -10.53 -6.21
C ILE A 261 -15.21 -9.96 -6.78
N ASP A 262 -14.25 -10.81 -7.15
CA ASP A 262 -13.01 -10.39 -7.81
C ASP A 262 -13.28 -9.55 -9.07
N LYS A 263 -14.24 -9.95 -9.91
CA LYS A 263 -14.65 -9.14 -11.08
C LYS A 263 -15.12 -7.74 -10.70
N LYS A 264 -15.71 -7.57 -9.51
CA LYS A 264 -16.15 -6.25 -9.02
C LYS A 264 -14.97 -5.45 -8.47
N VAL A 265 -14.03 -6.10 -7.75
CA VAL A 265 -12.76 -5.48 -7.34
C VAL A 265 -12.00 -4.95 -8.56
N VAL A 266 -11.79 -5.82 -9.56
CA VAL A 266 -11.15 -5.45 -10.82
C VAL A 266 -11.82 -4.24 -11.46
N LYS A 267 -13.16 -4.24 -11.57
CA LYS A 267 -13.92 -3.14 -12.19
C LYS A 267 -13.75 -1.80 -11.44
N ILE A 268 -13.66 -1.83 -10.10
CA ILE A 268 -13.40 -0.63 -9.31
C ILE A 268 -12.03 -0.05 -9.65
N ILE A 269 -10.99 -0.90 -9.68
CA ILE A 269 -9.62 -0.47 -9.99
C ILE A 269 -9.50 -0.03 -11.46
N GLU A 270 -10.11 -0.76 -12.41
CA GLU A 270 -10.15 -0.38 -13.84
C GLU A 270 -10.75 1.02 -14.04
N LYS A 271 -11.82 1.35 -13.33
CA LYS A 271 -12.44 2.68 -13.41
C LYS A 271 -11.48 3.80 -12.97
N SER A 272 -10.73 3.57 -11.91
CA SER A 272 -9.70 4.50 -11.44
C SER A 272 -8.55 4.61 -12.42
N LEU A 273 -8.05 3.47 -12.93
CA LEU A 273 -7.01 3.42 -13.96
C LEU A 273 -7.38 4.21 -15.21
N GLN A 274 -8.59 3.98 -15.76
CA GLN A 274 -9.07 4.69 -16.95
C GLN A 274 -9.10 6.20 -16.74
N LYS A 275 -9.44 6.66 -15.53
CA LYS A 275 -9.45 8.08 -15.17
C LYS A 275 -8.03 8.66 -15.11
N VAL A 276 -7.09 7.93 -14.51
CA VAL A 276 -5.69 8.36 -14.41
C VAL A 276 -4.99 8.34 -15.77
N MET A 277 -5.29 7.36 -16.63
CA MET A 277 -4.75 7.28 -17.99
C MET A 277 -5.03 8.53 -18.83
N GLN A 278 -6.14 9.21 -18.60
CA GLN A 278 -6.51 10.45 -19.33
C GLN A 278 -5.50 11.59 -19.11
N ARG A 279 -4.64 11.51 -18.08
CA ARG A 279 -3.58 12.50 -17.81
C ARG A 279 -2.33 12.28 -18.63
N LEU A 280 -2.16 11.09 -19.20
CA LEU A 280 -0.99 10.78 -20.02
C LEU A 280 -1.04 11.52 -21.36
N PRO A 281 0.10 12.01 -21.87
CA PRO A 281 0.19 12.55 -23.21
C PRO A 281 -0.35 11.55 -24.23
N ASP A 282 -1.24 12.01 -25.11
CA ASP A 282 -1.92 11.18 -26.12
C ASP A 282 -2.59 9.91 -25.56
N GLN A 283 -2.83 9.87 -24.25
CA GLN A 283 -3.31 8.68 -23.50
C GLN A 283 -2.47 7.40 -23.77
N ARG A 284 -1.21 7.59 -24.14
CA ARG A 284 -0.31 6.49 -24.49
C ARG A 284 0.38 5.93 -23.26
N VAL A 285 0.27 4.63 -23.06
CA VAL A 285 0.97 3.88 -22.02
C VAL A 285 2.10 3.07 -22.66
N GLU A 286 3.33 3.50 -22.43
CA GLU A 286 4.53 2.83 -22.98
C GLU A 286 5.11 1.81 -22.00
N GLN A 287 4.85 1.99 -20.70
CA GLN A 287 5.29 1.08 -19.65
C GLN A 287 4.31 1.12 -18.47
N VAL A 288 4.16 -0.02 -17.81
CA VAL A 288 3.49 -0.13 -16.50
C VAL A 288 4.48 -0.69 -15.49
N VAL A 289 4.57 -0.08 -14.32
CA VAL A 289 5.26 -0.66 -13.15
C VAL A 289 4.20 -1.07 -12.14
N VAL A 290 4.24 -2.33 -11.70
CA VAL A 290 3.34 -2.86 -10.68
C VAL A 290 4.09 -3.16 -9.39
N SER A 291 3.49 -2.86 -8.24
CA SER A 291 4.07 -2.98 -6.90
C SER A 291 3.01 -3.44 -5.89
N GLY A 292 3.47 -3.74 -4.68
CA GLY A 292 2.65 -4.09 -3.54
C GLY A 292 2.22 -5.56 -3.50
N SER A 293 1.61 -5.97 -2.40
CA SER A 293 1.14 -7.35 -2.16
C SER A 293 0.10 -7.83 -3.18
N GLY A 294 -0.57 -6.90 -3.87
CA GLY A 294 -1.51 -7.15 -4.97
C GLY A 294 -0.91 -6.97 -6.36
N SER A 295 0.41 -7.05 -6.53
CA SER A 295 1.08 -6.91 -7.83
C SER A 295 0.55 -7.90 -8.89
N PHE A 296 0.14 -9.12 -8.48
CA PHE A 296 -0.53 -10.10 -9.34
C PHE A 296 -1.82 -9.55 -9.95
N LEU A 297 -2.63 -8.85 -9.16
CA LEU A 297 -3.87 -8.21 -9.61
C LEU A 297 -3.57 -7.02 -10.53
N GLY A 298 -2.58 -6.19 -10.17
CA GLY A 298 -2.10 -5.08 -10.99
C GLY A 298 -1.63 -5.55 -12.37
N GLN A 299 -0.83 -6.62 -12.44
CA GLN A 299 -0.40 -7.22 -13.70
C GLN A 299 -1.59 -7.73 -14.53
N ARG A 300 -2.55 -8.42 -13.90
CA ARG A 300 -3.74 -8.95 -14.57
C ARG A 300 -4.58 -7.84 -15.20
N ILE A 301 -4.78 -6.74 -14.46
CA ILE A 301 -5.52 -5.57 -14.93
C ILE A 301 -4.77 -4.85 -16.05
N ALA A 302 -3.47 -4.62 -15.90
CA ALA A 302 -2.64 -3.97 -16.90
C ALA A 302 -2.62 -4.74 -18.21
N ARG A 303 -2.43 -6.07 -18.20
CA ARG A 303 -2.49 -6.91 -19.41
C ARG A 303 -3.81 -6.85 -20.14
N LYS A 304 -4.92 -6.65 -19.40
CA LYS A 304 -6.25 -6.52 -20.00
C LYS A 304 -6.47 -5.16 -20.67
N LEU A 305 -6.01 -4.08 -20.03
CA LEU A 305 -6.25 -2.71 -20.49
C LEU A 305 -5.25 -2.24 -21.56
N VAL A 306 -4.01 -2.67 -21.41
CA VAL A 306 -2.87 -2.25 -22.26
C VAL A 306 -2.03 -3.48 -22.66
N PRO A 307 -2.57 -4.41 -23.46
CA PRO A 307 -1.98 -5.75 -23.69
C PRO A 307 -0.59 -5.71 -24.33
N GLU A 308 -0.30 -4.72 -25.15
CA GLU A 308 0.98 -4.58 -25.87
C GLU A 308 2.05 -3.84 -25.06
N THR A 309 1.71 -3.37 -23.84
CA THR A 309 2.62 -2.57 -23.04
C THR A 309 3.53 -3.45 -22.19
N SER A 310 4.80 -3.03 -22.05
CA SER A 310 5.74 -3.65 -21.12
C SER A 310 5.28 -3.47 -19.68
N ILE A 311 5.19 -4.57 -18.93
CA ILE A 311 4.83 -4.58 -17.53
C ILE A 311 6.04 -5.05 -16.72
N LEU A 312 6.54 -4.17 -15.86
CA LEU A 312 7.61 -4.46 -14.91
C LEU A 312 6.97 -4.73 -13.54
N ASN A 313 7.25 -5.90 -12.97
CA ASN A 313 6.91 -6.20 -11.58
C ASN A 313 8.08 -5.79 -10.68
N LEU A 314 7.81 -4.96 -9.67
CA LEU A 314 8.83 -4.43 -8.78
C LEU A 314 9.49 -5.53 -7.94
N GLU A 315 8.74 -6.57 -7.57
CA GLU A 315 9.28 -7.74 -6.87
C GLU A 315 10.32 -8.48 -7.72
N THR A 316 10.10 -8.60 -9.04
CA THR A 316 11.07 -9.18 -9.96
C THR A 316 12.30 -8.28 -10.15
N ALA A 317 12.09 -6.95 -10.14
CA ALA A 317 13.16 -5.99 -10.40
C ALA A 317 14.05 -5.71 -9.17
N TRP A 318 13.46 -5.66 -7.98
CA TRP A 318 14.17 -5.32 -6.74
C TRP A 318 14.41 -6.53 -5.82
N GLY A 319 13.74 -7.65 -6.07
CA GLY A 319 13.65 -8.79 -5.16
C GLY A 319 12.53 -8.63 -4.13
N PRO A 320 12.07 -9.76 -3.53
CA PRO A 320 10.89 -9.78 -2.66
C PRO A 320 11.04 -8.92 -1.40
N ASP A 321 12.19 -8.94 -0.75
CA ASP A 321 12.42 -8.20 0.50
C ASP A 321 12.34 -6.68 0.27
N GLN A 322 13.03 -6.18 -0.77
CA GLN A 322 13.01 -4.76 -1.10
C GLN A 322 11.64 -4.30 -1.62
N ALA A 323 10.98 -5.13 -2.44
CA ALA A 323 9.64 -4.83 -2.94
C ALA A 323 8.61 -4.77 -1.80
N SER A 324 8.75 -5.60 -0.76
CA SER A 324 7.89 -5.54 0.42
C SER A 324 8.04 -4.23 1.21
N ALA A 325 9.21 -3.60 1.15
CA ALA A 325 9.54 -2.32 1.79
C ALA A 325 9.71 -1.17 0.77
N ALA A 326 8.99 -1.22 -0.35
CA ALA A 326 9.21 -0.37 -1.52
C ALA A 326 9.28 1.14 -1.21
N CYS A 327 8.42 1.66 -0.32
CA CYS A 327 8.46 3.08 0.06
C CYS A 327 9.73 3.43 0.86
N ALA A 328 10.19 2.54 1.75
CA ALA A 328 11.45 2.74 2.49
C ALA A 328 12.66 2.69 1.55
N VAL A 329 12.67 1.75 0.58
CA VAL A 329 13.69 1.68 -0.48
C VAL A 329 13.70 2.96 -1.32
N ALA A 330 12.51 3.43 -1.71
CA ALA A 330 12.35 4.65 -2.50
C ALA A 330 12.97 5.87 -1.80
N LEU A 331 12.77 6.02 -0.49
CA LEU A 331 13.38 7.10 0.29
C LEU A 331 14.91 7.09 0.20
N VAL A 332 15.53 5.92 0.38
CA VAL A 332 16.99 5.80 0.31
C VAL A 332 17.49 6.14 -1.09
N LYS A 333 16.88 5.61 -2.14
CA LYS A 333 17.22 5.93 -3.54
C LYS A 333 17.07 7.42 -3.86
N LEU A 334 16.02 8.07 -3.35
CA LEU A 334 15.79 9.51 -3.52
C LEU A 334 16.87 10.33 -2.78
N ALA A 335 17.23 9.93 -1.54
CA ALA A 335 18.27 10.61 -0.78
C ALA A 335 19.65 10.49 -1.43
N GLU A 336 20.01 9.32 -1.95
CA GLU A 336 21.25 9.10 -2.68
C GLU A 336 21.41 10.04 -3.88
N ARG A 337 20.32 10.46 -4.51
CA ARG A 337 20.29 11.38 -5.64
C ARG A 337 20.32 12.85 -5.24
N THR A 338 19.64 13.18 -4.12
CA THR A 338 19.37 14.58 -3.78
C THR A 338 20.23 15.12 -2.64
N LEU A 339 20.71 14.27 -1.75
CA LEU A 339 21.49 14.68 -0.57
C LEU A 339 23.00 14.43 -0.75
N ASN A 340 23.41 13.65 -1.74
CA ASN A 340 24.84 13.44 -2.09
C ASN A 340 25.32 14.37 -3.23
N SER A 341 24.45 15.17 -3.81
CA SER A 341 24.75 16.21 -4.79
C SER A 341 24.92 17.54 -4.08
#